data_84817de8a6d41fde89f42878b888a210
#
_entry.id   84817de8a6d41fde89f42878b888a210
#
_cell.length_a   1.000
_cell.length_b   1.000
_cell.length_c   1.000
_cell.angle_alpha   90.00
_cell.angle_beta   90.00
_cell.angle_gamma   90.00
#
_symmetry.space_group_name_H-M   'P 1'
#
loop_
_entity.id
_entity.type
_entity.pdbx_description
1 polymer ?
#
loop_
_entity_poly.entity_id
_entity_poly.type
_entity_poly.pdbx_seq_one_letter_code
_entity_poly.pdbx_strand_id
1 'polypeptide(L)'
;MKCILIFAAALFAGTAYGQRSVDDVLREVEAASKELKAQRELTAAQKMEAQTGKYLANPSVEFESLWGGAERIRNSELTVMQAFDFPSAYASRNKIAKLRSSYYDTEGAALRQQLLLDAKTLCIQIVHLNRMKEFLSERVVNAERLDSAYRRKFAIGEANILECNKIGVELISAKTEYNLNEAELLAKCQQLATLTGTESDRFSGLVYPTVESLPAFEQLSALYMEQNPQVQSLQQQVSVDKQSVSLNRSLSLPKFEMGYRHDFGGEGRFKGFKVGMSIPLFENKNKVKAARAQAASSSAQLESVRLNAASELRQLYDQAVTLRESMRSMESVLQAQNNLSMLNKALDAGQITVIEYITEIGVLYQSRQMQLQLERDYNLITAQLFRFE
;
A
#
# COMPACT_ATOMS: atom_id res chain seq x y z
N MET A 1 34.84 61.07 0.49
CA MET A 1 34.80 60.04 -0.53
C MET A 1 35.39 58.75 0.08
N LYS A 2 34.57 57.83 0.53
CA LYS A 2 35.00 56.52 1.02
C LYS A 2 34.20 55.48 0.25
N CYS A 3 34.87 54.78 -0.70
CA CYS A 3 34.33 53.62 -1.45
C CYS A 3 34.31 52.44 -0.52
N ILE A 4 33.12 51.87 -0.30
CA ILE A 4 32.91 50.59 0.40
C ILE A 4 32.78 49.54 -0.74
N LEU A 5 33.78 48.67 -0.84
CA LEU A 5 33.77 47.47 -1.67
C LEU A 5 32.99 46.38 -0.91
N ILE A 6 31.81 46.03 -1.41
CA ILE A 6 31.02 44.87 -0.93
C ILE A 6 31.50 43.65 -1.71
N PHE A 7 32.24 42.79 -1.04
CA PHE A 7 32.58 41.42 -1.53
C PHE A 7 31.36 40.54 -1.36
N ALA A 8 30.68 40.21 -2.43
CA ALA A 8 29.64 39.19 -2.46
C ALA A 8 30.31 37.81 -2.46
N ALA A 9 30.41 37.16 -1.30
CA ALA A 9 30.79 35.77 -1.18
C ALA A 9 29.59 34.91 -1.64
N ALA A 10 29.65 34.42 -2.88
CA ALA A 10 28.75 33.39 -3.36
C ALA A 10 29.07 32.08 -2.63
N LEU A 11 28.28 31.71 -1.65
CA LEU A 11 28.26 30.38 -1.05
C LEU A 11 27.78 29.38 -2.11
N PHE A 12 28.72 28.74 -2.80
CA PHE A 12 28.47 27.49 -3.49
C PHE A 12 28.13 26.43 -2.44
N ALA A 13 26.85 26.29 -2.11
CA ALA A 13 26.34 25.12 -1.45
C ALA A 13 26.45 23.97 -2.49
N GLY A 14 27.60 23.30 -2.52
CA GLY A 14 27.75 22.03 -3.20
C GLY A 14 26.75 21.08 -2.57
N THR A 15 25.67 20.76 -3.29
CA THR A 15 24.82 19.64 -2.94
C THR A 15 25.68 18.39 -3.03
N ALA A 16 26.19 17.94 -1.88
CA ALA A 16 26.67 16.60 -1.72
C ALA A 16 25.48 15.70 -2.08
N TYR A 17 25.52 15.08 -3.24
CA TYR A 17 24.64 13.97 -3.60
C TYR A 17 25.03 12.80 -2.69
N GLY A 18 24.61 12.86 -1.41
CA GLY A 18 24.57 11.70 -0.54
C GLY A 18 23.64 10.67 -1.21
N GLN A 19 24.03 9.42 -1.25
CA GLN A 19 23.16 8.34 -1.69
C GLN A 19 21.84 8.44 -0.92
N ARG A 20 20.72 8.67 -1.65
CA ARG A 20 19.38 8.72 -1.05
C ARG A 20 19.11 7.40 -0.32
N SER A 21 18.71 7.47 0.92
CA SER A 21 18.31 6.28 1.68
C SER A 21 16.90 5.83 1.26
N VAL A 22 16.55 4.58 1.56
CA VAL A 22 15.18 4.07 1.36
C VAL A 22 14.18 4.92 2.14
N ASP A 23 14.53 5.35 3.37
CA ASP A 23 13.66 6.18 4.20
C ASP A 23 13.42 7.58 3.61
N ASP A 24 14.38 8.15 2.89
CA ASP A 24 14.19 9.41 2.18
C ASP A 24 13.18 9.25 1.04
N VAL A 25 13.26 8.14 0.29
CA VAL A 25 12.30 7.81 -0.77
C VAL A 25 10.89 7.60 -0.18
N LEU A 26 10.77 6.89 0.92
CA LEU A 26 9.46 6.68 1.57
C LEU A 26 8.84 8.00 2.02
N ARG A 27 9.62 8.92 2.60
CA ARG A 27 9.16 10.28 2.95
C ARG A 27 8.71 11.08 1.72
N GLU A 28 9.42 10.96 0.61
CA GLU A 28 9.05 11.62 -0.63
C GLU A 28 7.74 11.06 -1.22
N VAL A 29 7.57 9.73 -1.24
CA VAL A 29 6.32 9.08 -1.64
C VAL A 29 5.16 9.57 -0.78
N GLU A 30 5.34 9.66 0.54
CA GLU A 30 4.30 10.14 1.44
C GLU A 30 3.90 11.61 1.19
N ALA A 31 4.87 12.45 0.84
CA ALA A 31 4.65 13.86 0.59
C ALA A 31 4.09 14.16 -0.81
N ALA A 32 4.54 13.44 -1.85
CA ALA A 32 4.31 13.79 -3.24
C ALA A 32 3.33 12.86 -3.97
N SER A 33 2.98 11.70 -3.42
CA SER A 33 2.10 10.73 -4.07
C SER A 33 0.72 11.31 -4.38
N LYS A 34 0.37 11.30 -5.67
CA LYS A 34 -0.96 11.70 -6.17
C LYS A 34 -2.05 10.74 -5.69
N GLU A 35 -1.73 9.48 -5.53
CA GLU A 35 -2.64 8.44 -5.04
C GLU A 35 -3.01 8.69 -3.56
N LEU A 36 -2.03 8.99 -2.70
CA LEU A 36 -2.31 9.37 -1.31
C LEU A 36 -3.12 10.67 -1.21
N LYS A 37 -2.89 11.63 -2.10
CA LYS A 37 -3.70 12.84 -2.15
C LYS A 37 -5.14 12.52 -2.53
N ALA A 38 -5.36 11.75 -3.60
CA ALA A 38 -6.69 11.33 -4.02
C ALA A 38 -7.43 10.57 -2.90
N GLN A 39 -6.74 9.69 -2.18
CA GLN A 39 -7.32 8.95 -1.06
C GLN A 39 -7.71 9.86 0.11
N ARG A 40 -6.91 10.87 0.43
CA ARG A 40 -7.25 11.85 1.48
C ARG A 40 -8.54 12.61 1.15
N GLU A 41 -8.68 13.04 -0.11
CA GLU A 41 -9.89 13.71 -0.58
C GLU A 41 -11.11 12.76 -0.57
N LEU A 42 -10.93 11.51 -1.00
CA LEU A 42 -11.98 10.49 -0.94
C LEU A 42 -12.41 10.22 0.51
N THR A 43 -11.48 10.03 1.43
CA THR A 43 -11.76 9.84 2.85
C THR A 43 -12.53 11.04 3.42
N ALA A 44 -12.14 12.27 3.07
CA ALA A 44 -12.85 13.47 3.50
C ALA A 44 -14.30 13.49 2.97
N ALA A 45 -14.51 13.16 1.69
CA ALA A 45 -15.84 13.08 1.08
C ALA A 45 -16.71 12.01 1.76
N GLN A 46 -16.19 10.81 1.97
CA GLN A 46 -16.88 9.70 2.64
C GLN A 46 -17.26 10.04 4.09
N LYS A 47 -16.39 10.75 4.81
CA LYS A 47 -16.68 11.23 6.18
C LYS A 47 -17.79 12.27 6.18
N MET A 48 -17.83 13.16 5.21
CA MET A 48 -18.93 14.13 5.05
C MET A 48 -20.23 13.40 4.72
N GLU A 49 -20.20 12.45 3.78
CA GLU A 49 -21.37 11.65 3.42
C GLU A 49 -21.93 10.87 4.62
N ALA A 50 -21.06 10.25 5.43
CA ALA A 50 -21.48 9.57 6.65
C ALA A 50 -22.24 10.48 7.65
N GLN A 51 -22.04 11.79 7.55
CA GLN A 51 -22.72 12.79 8.39
C GLN A 51 -24.11 13.19 7.86
N THR A 52 -24.43 12.96 6.59
CA THR A 52 -25.66 13.47 5.95
C THR A 52 -26.94 12.88 6.55
N GLY A 53 -26.93 11.60 6.89
CA GLY A 53 -28.13 10.88 7.36
C GLY A 53 -28.52 11.11 8.82
N LYS A 54 -27.85 12.00 9.58
CA LYS A 54 -28.11 12.22 11.01
C LYS A 54 -29.10 13.35 11.31
N TYR A 55 -29.45 14.13 10.30
CA TYR A 55 -30.32 15.31 10.47
C TYR A 55 -31.79 14.97 10.44
N LEU A 56 -32.61 15.92 10.85
CA LEU A 56 -34.06 15.85 10.74
C LEU A 56 -34.48 15.83 9.25
N ALA A 57 -35.64 15.24 8.97
CA ALA A 57 -36.29 15.40 7.68
C ALA A 57 -36.61 16.90 7.44
N ASN A 58 -36.64 17.30 6.19
CA ASN A 58 -37.04 18.67 5.86
C ASN A 58 -38.50 18.92 6.24
N PRO A 59 -38.87 20.14 6.69
CA PRO A 59 -40.26 20.50 6.85
C PRO A 59 -40.96 20.50 5.49
N SER A 60 -42.17 20.01 5.44
CA SER A 60 -43.07 20.14 4.27
C SER A 60 -43.95 21.35 4.43
N VAL A 61 -44.18 22.06 3.33
CA VAL A 61 -45.11 23.17 3.23
C VAL A 61 -46.08 22.83 2.12
N GLU A 62 -47.38 22.68 2.48
CA GLU A 62 -48.44 22.39 1.55
C GLU A 62 -49.38 23.58 1.48
N PHE A 63 -49.71 24.02 0.28
CA PHE A 63 -50.73 25.00 0.02
C PHE A 63 -51.79 24.37 -0.87
N GLU A 64 -52.99 24.26 -0.35
CA GLU A 64 -54.15 23.75 -1.09
C GLU A 64 -55.10 24.88 -1.37
N SER A 65 -55.66 24.96 -2.58
CA SER A 65 -56.67 25.91 -2.94
C SER A 65 -57.76 25.18 -3.73
N LEU A 66 -58.93 25.06 -3.11
CA LEU A 66 -60.10 24.42 -3.68
C LEU A 66 -61.09 25.49 -4.12
N TRP A 67 -61.68 25.35 -5.30
CA TRP A 67 -62.75 26.18 -5.82
C TRP A 67 -63.84 25.28 -6.41
N GLY A 68 -65.08 25.59 -6.08
CA GLY A 68 -66.24 24.82 -6.54
C GLY A 68 -67.46 25.00 -5.66
N GLY A 69 -68.52 24.27 -5.96
CA GLY A 69 -69.81 24.33 -5.27
C GLY A 69 -70.80 25.39 -5.82
N ALA A 70 -72.03 25.33 -5.39
CA ALA A 70 -73.11 26.17 -5.88
C ALA A 70 -72.88 27.69 -5.63
N GLU A 71 -72.07 28.04 -4.60
CA GLU A 71 -71.83 29.42 -4.19
C GLU A 71 -70.38 29.92 -4.63
N ARG A 72 -69.66 29.20 -5.46
CA ARG A 72 -68.24 29.51 -5.88
C ARG A 72 -67.35 29.86 -4.70
N ILE A 73 -67.48 29.14 -3.59
CA ILE A 73 -66.62 29.32 -2.40
C ILE A 73 -65.21 28.90 -2.74
N ARG A 74 -64.25 29.78 -2.44
CA ARG A 74 -62.83 29.46 -2.49
C ARG A 74 -62.35 29.13 -1.08
N ASN A 75 -61.89 27.90 -0.91
CA ASN A 75 -61.21 27.48 0.31
C ASN A 75 -59.73 27.32 0.07
N SER A 76 -58.89 27.95 0.88
CA SER A 76 -57.44 27.84 0.77
C SER A 76 -56.85 27.48 2.12
N GLU A 77 -55.95 26.54 2.12
CA GLU A 77 -55.30 26.00 3.30
C GLU A 77 -53.79 26.05 3.14
N LEU A 78 -53.10 26.48 4.18
CA LEU A 78 -51.64 26.37 4.32
C LEU A 78 -51.34 25.44 5.48
N THR A 79 -50.61 24.37 5.19
CA THR A 79 -50.15 23.44 6.22
C THR A 79 -48.60 23.37 6.19
N VAL A 80 -47.97 23.58 7.36
CA VAL A 80 -46.54 23.39 7.55
C VAL A 80 -46.36 22.23 8.53
N MET A 81 -45.62 21.19 8.09
CA MET A 81 -45.43 19.96 8.87
C MET A 81 -43.94 19.62 9.03
N GLN A 82 -43.55 19.15 10.19
CA GLN A 82 -42.28 18.59 10.49
C GLN A 82 -42.38 17.16 11.00
N ALA A 83 -41.73 16.22 10.33
CA ALA A 83 -41.69 14.82 10.74
C ALA A 83 -40.46 14.55 11.63
N PHE A 84 -40.65 13.67 12.61
CA PHE A 84 -39.60 13.25 13.55
C PHE A 84 -39.61 11.72 13.68
N ASP A 85 -38.47 11.11 13.50
CA ASP A 85 -38.25 9.72 13.94
C ASP A 85 -38.18 9.66 15.47
N PHE A 86 -38.32 8.48 16.03
CA PHE A 86 -38.17 8.29 17.46
C PHE A 86 -36.75 8.74 17.92
N PRO A 87 -36.57 9.42 19.06
CA PRO A 87 -35.29 10.02 19.48
C PRO A 87 -34.10 9.06 19.46
N SER A 88 -34.30 7.77 19.78
CA SER A 88 -33.26 6.75 19.74
C SER A 88 -32.73 6.48 18.32
N ALA A 89 -33.48 6.80 17.25
CA ALA A 89 -33.01 6.68 15.87
C ALA A 89 -31.90 7.71 15.57
N TYR A 90 -32.07 8.95 16.02
CA TYR A 90 -31.04 10.00 15.86
C TYR A 90 -29.78 9.68 16.65
N ALA A 91 -29.93 9.19 17.89
CA ALA A 91 -28.77 8.73 18.67
C ALA A 91 -28.00 7.61 17.96
N SER A 92 -28.72 6.63 17.38
CA SER A 92 -28.12 5.53 16.60
C SER A 92 -27.46 6.01 15.33
N ARG A 93 -28.07 6.93 14.55
CA ARG A 93 -27.49 7.54 13.35
C ARG A 93 -26.20 8.30 13.69
N ASN A 94 -26.20 9.11 14.75
CA ASN A 94 -25.01 9.82 15.21
C ASN A 94 -23.87 8.86 15.57
N LYS A 95 -24.17 7.75 16.23
CA LYS A 95 -23.16 6.74 16.57
C LYS A 95 -22.63 6.03 15.34
N ILE A 96 -23.50 5.67 14.39
CA ILE A 96 -23.10 5.09 13.09
C ILE A 96 -22.20 6.05 12.32
N ALA A 97 -22.56 7.35 12.25
CA ALA A 97 -21.75 8.36 11.56
C ALA A 97 -20.33 8.46 12.14
N LYS A 98 -20.19 8.43 13.46
CA LYS A 98 -18.87 8.42 14.13
C LYS A 98 -18.09 7.14 13.82
N LEU A 99 -18.71 5.97 13.88
CA LEU A 99 -18.08 4.70 13.59
C LEU A 99 -17.63 4.60 12.13
N ARG A 100 -18.47 5.06 11.18
CA ARG A 100 -18.10 5.13 9.76
C ARG A 100 -16.96 6.10 9.51
N SER A 101 -16.96 7.25 10.17
CA SER A 101 -15.83 8.19 10.06
C SER A 101 -14.52 7.54 10.49
N SER A 102 -14.51 6.80 11.61
CA SER A 102 -13.35 6.06 12.08
C SER A 102 -12.95 4.91 11.12
N TYR A 103 -13.94 4.21 10.56
CA TYR A 103 -13.71 3.18 9.55
C TYR A 103 -12.97 3.74 8.31
N TYR A 104 -13.41 4.89 7.78
CA TYR A 104 -12.76 5.53 6.62
C TYR A 104 -11.35 6.04 6.94
N ASP A 105 -11.10 6.51 8.17
CA ASP A 105 -9.75 6.87 8.61
C ASP A 105 -8.82 5.64 8.60
N THR A 106 -9.31 4.49 9.07
CA THR A 106 -8.54 3.24 9.07
C THR A 106 -8.28 2.72 7.65
N GLU A 107 -9.27 2.81 6.75
CA GLU A 107 -9.06 2.45 5.34
C GLU A 107 -8.03 3.35 4.66
N GLY A 108 -8.08 4.65 4.92
CA GLY A 108 -7.07 5.59 4.42
C GLY A 108 -5.66 5.27 4.95
N ALA A 109 -5.54 4.89 6.22
CA ALA A 109 -4.28 4.45 6.81
C ALA A 109 -3.78 3.13 6.19
N ALA A 110 -4.69 2.18 5.90
CA ALA A 110 -4.36 0.92 5.25
C ALA A 110 -3.75 1.14 3.85
N LEU A 111 -4.36 2.00 3.04
CA LEU A 111 -3.84 2.33 1.71
C LEU A 111 -2.48 3.02 1.80
N ARG A 112 -2.32 3.95 2.75
CA ARG A 112 -1.02 4.60 2.98
C ARG A 112 0.07 3.58 3.29
N GLN A 113 -0.19 2.65 4.20
CA GLN A 113 0.78 1.60 4.56
C GLN A 113 1.09 0.69 3.37
N GLN A 114 0.09 0.31 2.58
CA GLN A 114 0.30 -0.51 1.38
C GLN A 114 1.21 0.20 0.38
N LEU A 115 0.95 1.48 0.11
CA LEU A 115 1.75 2.26 -0.83
C LEU A 115 3.21 2.43 -0.36
N LEU A 116 3.42 2.64 0.94
CA LEU A 116 4.77 2.70 1.51
C LEU A 116 5.48 1.34 1.45
N LEU A 117 4.76 0.24 1.66
CA LEU A 117 5.30 -1.11 1.47
C LEU A 117 5.69 -1.37 0.01
N ASP A 118 4.86 -0.96 -0.96
CA ASP A 118 5.14 -1.10 -2.38
C ASP A 118 6.38 -0.29 -2.77
N ALA A 119 6.51 0.95 -2.28
CA ALA A 119 7.69 1.78 -2.48
C ALA A 119 8.95 1.15 -1.85
N LYS A 120 8.86 0.64 -0.61
CA LYS A 120 9.96 -0.07 0.07
C LYS A 120 10.38 -1.32 -0.71
N THR A 121 9.41 -2.08 -1.21
CA THR A 121 9.63 -3.26 -2.05
C THR A 121 10.37 -2.91 -3.34
N LEU A 122 9.96 -1.84 -4.03
CA LEU A 122 10.66 -1.34 -5.22
C LEU A 122 12.09 -0.90 -4.90
N CYS A 123 12.32 -0.17 -3.81
CA CYS A 123 13.66 0.21 -3.38
C CYS A 123 14.55 -1.01 -3.12
N ILE A 124 14.05 -2.05 -2.45
CA ILE A 124 14.77 -3.30 -2.20
C ILE A 124 15.13 -4.00 -3.53
N GLN A 125 14.20 -4.04 -4.49
CA GLN A 125 14.44 -4.61 -5.81
C GLN A 125 15.49 -3.81 -6.58
N ILE A 126 15.45 -2.49 -6.53
CA ILE A 126 16.45 -1.60 -7.17
C ILE A 126 17.83 -1.80 -6.53
N VAL A 127 17.93 -1.89 -5.21
CA VAL A 127 19.21 -2.21 -4.52
C VAL A 127 19.77 -3.53 -5.02
N HIS A 128 18.92 -4.56 -5.12
CA HIS A 128 19.34 -5.86 -5.67
C HIS A 128 19.87 -5.74 -7.10
N LEU A 129 19.14 -5.05 -7.98
CA LEU A 129 19.51 -4.89 -9.38
C LEU A 129 20.80 -4.05 -9.54
N ASN A 130 21.03 -3.04 -8.71
CA ASN A 130 22.27 -2.28 -8.69
C ASN A 130 23.46 -3.16 -8.28
N ARG A 131 23.33 -3.98 -7.23
CA ARG A 131 24.37 -4.92 -6.79
C ARG A 131 24.60 -6.03 -7.82
N MET A 132 23.54 -6.50 -8.46
CA MET A 132 23.61 -7.46 -9.56
C MET A 132 24.33 -6.85 -10.78
N LYS A 133 24.08 -5.57 -11.07
CA LYS A 133 24.78 -4.84 -12.14
C LYS A 133 26.29 -4.77 -11.90
N GLU A 134 26.73 -4.46 -10.66
CA GLU A 134 28.15 -4.46 -10.30
C GLU A 134 28.77 -5.85 -10.55
N PHE A 135 28.14 -6.90 -10.03
CA PHE A 135 28.55 -8.28 -10.21
C PHE A 135 28.62 -8.71 -11.70
N LEU A 136 27.59 -8.41 -12.48
CA LEU A 136 27.52 -8.75 -13.90
C LEU A 136 28.54 -7.94 -14.73
N SER A 137 28.81 -6.68 -14.36
CA SER A 137 29.86 -5.87 -14.98
C SER A 137 31.23 -6.51 -14.81
N GLU A 138 31.57 -6.97 -13.60
CA GLU A 138 32.84 -7.69 -13.36
C GLU A 138 32.92 -8.97 -14.18
N ARG A 139 31.82 -9.73 -14.32
CA ARG A 139 31.76 -10.94 -15.15
C ARG A 139 31.98 -10.63 -16.62
N VAL A 140 31.36 -9.55 -17.16
CA VAL A 140 31.59 -9.10 -18.55
C VAL A 140 33.03 -8.73 -18.77
N VAL A 141 33.64 -7.91 -17.89
CA VAL A 141 35.07 -7.52 -18.00
C VAL A 141 35.97 -8.74 -18.01
N ASN A 142 35.71 -9.72 -17.13
CA ASN A 142 36.50 -10.95 -17.10
C ASN A 142 36.37 -11.79 -18.39
N ALA A 143 35.12 -11.92 -18.90
CA ALA A 143 34.86 -12.64 -20.15
C ALA A 143 35.51 -11.96 -21.37
N GLU A 144 35.52 -10.61 -21.44
CA GLU A 144 36.15 -9.82 -22.48
C GLU A 144 37.68 -10.01 -22.46
N ARG A 145 38.28 -10.01 -21.26
CA ARG A 145 39.72 -10.29 -21.08
C ARG A 145 40.09 -11.67 -21.65
N LEU A 146 39.30 -12.69 -21.31
CA LEU A 146 39.50 -14.05 -21.79
C LEU A 146 39.34 -14.17 -23.31
N ASP A 147 38.27 -13.63 -23.87
CA ASP A 147 38.00 -13.67 -25.31
C ASP A 147 39.18 -13.03 -26.09
N SER A 148 39.62 -11.85 -25.66
CA SER A 148 40.75 -11.15 -26.27
C SER A 148 42.07 -11.94 -26.17
N ALA A 149 42.32 -12.58 -25.02
CA ALA A 149 43.53 -13.38 -24.82
C ALA A 149 43.54 -14.65 -25.70
N TYR A 150 42.44 -15.38 -25.72
CA TYR A 150 42.35 -16.66 -26.46
C TYR A 150 42.21 -16.47 -27.96
N ARG A 151 41.62 -15.40 -28.46
CA ARG A 151 41.71 -15.03 -29.89
C ARG A 151 43.14 -14.77 -30.34
N ARG A 152 43.96 -14.13 -29.50
CA ARG A 152 45.40 -13.96 -29.81
C ARG A 152 46.17 -15.28 -29.80
N LYS A 153 45.92 -16.15 -28.79
CA LYS A 153 46.53 -17.50 -28.73
C LYS A 153 46.11 -18.36 -29.92
N PHE A 154 44.87 -18.28 -30.35
CA PHE A 154 44.38 -18.99 -31.53
C PHE A 154 45.11 -18.52 -32.81
N ALA A 155 45.29 -17.21 -32.97
CA ALA A 155 45.99 -16.65 -34.14
C ALA A 155 47.42 -17.11 -34.29
N ILE A 156 48.09 -17.47 -33.17
CA ILE A 156 49.47 -17.99 -33.15
C ILE A 156 49.55 -19.52 -32.98
N GLY A 157 48.39 -20.21 -33.01
CA GLY A 157 48.30 -21.66 -32.92
C GLY A 157 48.42 -22.26 -31.50
N GLU A 158 48.39 -21.44 -30.44
CA GLU A 158 48.47 -21.86 -29.03
C GLU A 158 47.14 -22.19 -28.37
N ALA A 159 46.01 -21.96 -29.05
CA ALA A 159 44.67 -22.31 -28.58
C ALA A 159 43.88 -22.96 -29.71
N ASN A 160 42.90 -23.79 -29.37
CA ASN A 160 42.02 -24.41 -30.33
C ASN A 160 40.68 -23.64 -30.50
N ILE A 161 39.98 -23.92 -31.61
CA ILE A 161 38.72 -23.24 -31.94
C ILE A 161 37.60 -23.51 -30.93
N LEU A 162 37.58 -24.68 -30.27
CA LEU A 162 36.57 -25.04 -29.29
C LEU A 162 36.70 -24.20 -28.01
N GLU A 163 37.92 -23.89 -27.59
CA GLU A 163 38.24 -23.00 -26.47
C GLU A 163 37.73 -21.58 -26.76
N CYS A 164 38.06 -21.04 -27.95
CA CYS A 164 37.57 -19.73 -28.37
C CYS A 164 36.04 -19.67 -28.44
N ASN A 165 35.39 -20.69 -28.98
CA ASN A 165 33.93 -20.75 -29.06
C ASN A 165 33.29 -20.78 -27.67
N LYS A 166 33.83 -21.56 -26.73
CA LYS A 166 33.31 -21.64 -25.36
C LYS A 166 33.42 -20.30 -24.62
N ILE A 167 34.55 -19.62 -24.74
CA ILE A 167 34.74 -18.28 -24.19
C ILE A 167 33.81 -17.27 -24.87
N GLY A 168 33.63 -17.36 -26.19
CA GLY A 168 32.72 -16.49 -26.92
C GLY A 168 31.25 -16.65 -26.47
N VAL A 169 30.82 -17.88 -26.17
CA VAL A 169 29.48 -18.14 -25.59
C VAL A 169 29.37 -17.54 -24.21
N GLU A 170 30.35 -17.68 -23.34
CA GLU A 170 30.37 -17.06 -22.00
C GLU A 170 30.28 -15.53 -22.08
N LEU A 171 31.04 -14.91 -23.00
CA LEU A 171 31.01 -13.46 -23.21
C LEU A 171 29.62 -12.99 -23.66
N ILE A 172 28.99 -13.67 -24.62
CA ILE A 172 27.64 -13.31 -25.08
C ILE A 172 26.63 -13.49 -23.94
N SER A 173 26.71 -14.58 -23.17
CA SER A 173 25.88 -14.86 -22.02
C SER A 173 25.96 -13.73 -20.96
N ALA A 174 27.19 -13.40 -20.57
CA ALA A 174 27.48 -12.34 -19.59
C ALA A 174 26.90 -10.97 -20.03
N LYS A 175 27.11 -10.59 -21.30
CA LYS A 175 26.58 -9.36 -21.88
C LYS A 175 25.04 -9.36 -21.92
N THR A 176 24.44 -10.49 -22.27
CA THR A 176 22.99 -10.62 -22.32
C THR A 176 22.37 -10.46 -20.92
N GLU A 177 22.92 -11.13 -19.92
CA GLU A 177 22.45 -11.02 -18.53
C GLU A 177 22.62 -9.58 -18.00
N TYR A 178 23.75 -8.92 -18.28
CA TYR A 178 23.95 -7.52 -17.92
C TYR A 178 22.89 -6.59 -18.56
N ASN A 179 22.62 -6.74 -19.85
CA ASN A 179 21.65 -5.91 -20.56
C ASN A 179 20.22 -6.14 -20.05
N LEU A 180 19.85 -7.40 -19.74
CA LEU A 180 18.55 -7.71 -19.16
C LEU A 180 18.37 -7.09 -17.76
N ASN A 181 19.42 -7.15 -16.93
CA ASN A 181 19.44 -6.51 -15.62
C ASN A 181 19.29 -4.97 -15.71
N GLU A 182 19.96 -4.33 -16.67
CA GLU A 182 19.82 -2.89 -16.93
C GLU A 182 18.40 -2.51 -17.35
N ALA A 183 17.77 -3.31 -18.21
CA ALA A 183 16.40 -3.09 -18.64
C ALA A 183 15.41 -3.23 -17.48
N GLU A 184 15.59 -4.23 -16.62
CA GLU A 184 14.77 -4.43 -15.43
C GLU A 184 14.97 -3.29 -14.42
N LEU A 185 16.19 -2.87 -14.18
CA LEU A 185 16.52 -1.73 -13.32
C LEU A 185 15.80 -0.47 -13.78
N LEU A 186 15.86 -0.16 -15.07
CA LEU A 186 15.15 0.99 -15.63
C LEU A 186 13.65 0.90 -15.41
N ALA A 187 13.05 -0.28 -15.63
CA ALA A 187 11.62 -0.48 -15.41
C ALA A 187 11.23 -0.27 -13.93
N LYS A 188 12.03 -0.76 -12.98
CA LYS A 188 11.78 -0.54 -11.54
C LYS A 188 11.94 0.93 -11.14
N CYS A 189 12.92 1.63 -11.68
CA CYS A 189 13.07 3.07 -11.47
C CYS A 189 11.87 3.86 -12.01
N GLN A 190 11.30 3.48 -13.16
CA GLN A 190 10.09 4.11 -13.69
C GLN A 190 8.86 3.83 -12.80
N GLN A 191 8.72 2.61 -12.27
CA GLN A 191 7.66 2.30 -11.30
C GLN A 191 7.78 3.16 -10.05
N LEU A 192 8.99 3.31 -9.50
CA LEU A 192 9.24 4.16 -8.34
C LEU A 192 8.93 5.63 -8.63
N ALA A 193 9.32 6.13 -9.81
CA ALA A 193 9.03 7.49 -10.26
C ALA A 193 7.52 7.78 -10.31
N THR A 194 6.71 6.79 -10.67
CA THR A 194 5.24 6.91 -10.64
C THR A 194 4.72 7.12 -9.21
N LEU A 195 5.30 6.43 -8.22
CA LEU A 195 4.90 6.55 -6.81
C LEU A 195 5.35 7.88 -6.19
N THR A 196 6.56 8.36 -6.53
CA THR A 196 7.10 9.65 -6.07
C THR A 196 6.48 10.84 -6.83
N GLY A 197 5.75 10.58 -7.93
CA GLY A 197 5.15 11.62 -8.76
C GLY A 197 6.15 12.41 -9.61
N THR A 198 7.36 11.87 -9.81
CA THR A 198 8.42 12.44 -10.65
C THR A 198 8.42 11.80 -12.03
N GLU A 199 9.04 12.47 -13.04
CA GLU A 199 9.15 11.89 -14.40
C GLU A 199 10.18 10.75 -14.47
N SER A 200 11.24 10.82 -13.66
CA SER A 200 12.24 9.76 -13.55
C SER A 200 12.85 9.76 -12.15
N ASP A 201 12.91 8.62 -11.52
CA ASP A 201 13.65 8.43 -10.28
C ASP A 201 14.86 7.54 -10.56
N ARG A 202 16.04 8.04 -10.20
CA ARG A 202 17.29 7.29 -10.29
C ARG A 202 17.79 6.97 -8.89
N PHE A 203 17.00 6.20 -8.16
CA PHE A 203 17.47 5.66 -6.90
C PHE A 203 18.63 4.70 -7.16
N SER A 204 19.82 5.05 -6.67
CA SER A 204 21.07 4.30 -6.89
C SER A 204 21.59 3.62 -5.63
N GLY A 205 20.71 3.36 -4.66
CA GLY A 205 21.09 2.72 -3.40
C GLY A 205 21.70 1.32 -3.63
N LEU A 206 22.77 1.03 -2.89
CA LEU A 206 23.45 -0.29 -2.85
C LEU A 206 23.26 -1.00 -1.50
N VAL A 207 22.68 -0.29 -0.53
CA VAL A 207 22.51 -0.76 0.84
C VAL A 207 21.02 -1.02 1.10
N TYR A 208 20.72 -2.22 1.59
CA TYR A 208 19.38 -2.56 2.03
C TYR A 208 19.01 -1.79 3.30
N PRO A 209 17.69 -1.57 3.55
CA PRO A 209 17.25 -1.04 4.83
C PRO A 209 17.77 -1.90 5.98
N THR A 210 18.20 -1.25 7.05
CA THR A 210 18.67 -1.97 8.24
C THR A 210 17.51 -2.70 8.87
N VAL A 211 17.63 -4.02 8.98
CA VAL A 211 16.65 -4.85 9.69
C VAL A 211 17.22 -5.17 11.05
N GLU A 212 16.57 -4.72 12.10
CA GLU A 212 16.88 -5.14 13.46
C GLU A 212 16.69 -6.66 13.61
N SER A 213 17.19 -7.24 14.69
CA SER A 213 17.05 -8.68 14.92
C SER A 213 15.57 -9.07 14.94
N LEU A 214 15.21 -10.18 14.27
CA LEU A 214 13.86 -10.72 14.33
C LEU A 214 13.45 -10.97 15.80
N PRO A 215 12.39 -10.30 16.31
CA PRO A 215 11.90 -10.53 17.66
C PRO A 215 11.28 -11.92 17.80
N ALA A 216 10.94 -12.32 19.02
CA ALA A 216 10.18 -13.55 19.23
C ALA A 216 8.81 -13.47 18.52
N PHE A 217 8.38 -14.59 17.93
CA PHE A 217 7.13 -14.65 17.16
C PHE A 217 5.92 -14.13 17.92
N GLU A 218 5.82 -14.44 19.20
CA GLU A 218 4.70 -14.05 20.06
C GLU A 218 4.59 -12.53 20.20
N GLN A 219 5.72 -11.83 20.33
CA GLN A 219 5.76 -10.37 20.42
C GLN A 219 5.36 -9.72 19.10
N LEU A 220 5.93 -10.20 18.01
CA LEU A 220 5.60 -9.71 16.66
C LEU A 220 4.13 -9.98 16.33
N SER A 221 3.60 -11.15 16.68
CA SER A 221 2.21 -11.52 16.42
C SER A 221 1.22 -10.61 17.15
N ALA A 222 1.49 -10.29 18.42
CA ALA A 222 0.64 -9.38 19.17
C ALA A 222 0.59 -7.99 18.51
N LEU A 223 1.75 -7.41 18.19
CA LEU A 223 1.86 -6.12 17.54
C LEU A 223 1.21 -6.09 16.16
N TYR A 224 1.50 -7.09 15.33
CA TYR A 224 0.95 -7.23 13.97
C TYR A 224 -0.57 -7.30 13.97
N MET A 225 -1.17 -8.09 14.88
CA MET A 225 -2.63 -8.22 14.97
C MET A 225 -3.31 -6.96 15.50
N GLU A 226 -2.66 -6.22 16.39
CA GLU A 226 -3.17 -4.96 16.92
C GLU A 226 -3.12 -3.84 15.87
N GLN A 227 -2.03 -3.74 15.10
CA GLN A 227 -1.80 -2.67 14.16
C GLN A 227 -2.30 -2.95 12.74
N ASN A 228 -2.74 -4.17 12.44
CA ASN A 228 -3.22 -4.55 11.11
C ASN A 228 -4.49 -3.76 10.73
N PRO A 229 -4.42 -2.82 9.75
CA PRO A 229 -5.55 -1.97 9.41
C PRO A 229 -6.73 -2.75 8.83
N GLN A 230 -6.50 -3.88 8.18
CA GLN A 230 -7.57 -4.72 7.65
C GLN A 230 -8.39 -5.36 8.78
N VAL A 231 -7.72 -5.80 9.86
CA VAL A 231 -8.39 -6.30 11.06
C VAL A 231 -9.14 -5.16 11.75
N GLN A 232 -8.51 -4.00 11.89
CA GLN A 232 -9.11 -2.81 12.52
C GLN A 232 -10.34 -2.31 11.75
N SER A 233 -10.27 -2.20 10.42
CA SER A 233 -11.40 -1.73 9.60
C SER A 233 -12.59 -2.68 9.69
N LEU A 234 -12.37 -3.99 9.62
CA LEU A 234 -13.44 -4.98 9.83
C LEU A 234 -14.01 -4.96 11.23
N GLN A 235 -13.20 -4.73 12.27
CA GLN A 235 -13.70 -4.57 13.63
C GLN A 235 -14.62 -3.35 13.76
N GLN A 236 -14.28 -2.26 13.07
CA GLN A 236 -15.13 -1.08 13.00
C GLN A 236 -16.40 -1.34 12.19
N GLN A 237 -16.32 -2.05 11.06
CA GLN A 237 -17.48 -2.47 10.29
C GLN A 237 -18.45 -3.32 11.10
N VAL A 238 -17.96 -4.28 11.88
CA VAL A 238 -18.78 -5.05 12.83
C VAL A 238 -19.50 -4.13 13.82
N SER A 239 -18.81 -3.09 14.30
CA SER A 239 -19.40 -2.11 15.22
C SER A 239 -20.48 -1.27 14.55
N VAL A 240 -20.31 -0.87 13.29
CA VAL A 240 -21.31 -0.19 12.46
C VAL A 240 -22.52 -1.08 12.27
N ASP A 241 -22.33 -2.35 11.90
CA ASP A 241 -23.43 -3.30 11.64
C ASP A 241 -24.23 -3.63 12.90
N LYS A 242 -23.55 -3.81 14.04
CA LYS A 242 -24.22 -3.95 15.35
C LYS A 242 -25.05 -2.72 15.70
N GLN A 243 -24.52 -1.52 15.44
CA GLN A 243 -25.27 -0.28 15.69
C GLN A 243 -26.43 -0.10 14.69
N SER A 244 -26.29 -0.63 13.46
CA SER A 244 -27.38 -0.66 12.46
C SER A 244 -28.56 -1.53 12.90
N VAL A 245 -28.32 -2.60 13.67
CA VAL A 245 -29.41 -3.36 14.33
C VAL A 245 -30.21 -2.45 15.29
N SER A 246 -29.51 -1.65 16.11
CA SER A 246 -30.14 -0.71 17.03
C SER A 246 -30.93 0.38 16.29
N LEU A 247 -30.39 0.91 15.20
CA LEU A 247 -31.08 1.85 14.34
C LEU A 247 -32.36 1.27 13.76
N ASN A 248 -32.31 0.07 13.17
CA ASN A 248 -33.50 -0.57 12.59
C ASN A 248 -34.57 -0.91 13.62
N ARG A 249 -34.19 -1.20 14.88
CA ARG A 249 -35.13 -1.31 15.99
C ARG A 249 -35.79 0.04 16.30
N SER A 250 -35.03 1.12 16.35
CA SER A 250 -35.54 2.46 16.61
C SER A 250 -36.47 2.95 15.50
N LEU A 251 -36.18 2.64 14.23
CA LEU A 251 -37.02 2.96 13.07
C LEU A 251 -38.31 2.14 13.03
N SER A 252 -38.44 1.07 13.83
CA SER A 252 -39.67 0.31 14.00
C SER A 252 -40.58 0.88 15.07
N LEU A 253 -40.15 1.94 15.77
CA LEU A 253 -40.97 2.70 16.70
C LEU A 253 -41.81 3.76 15.96
N PRO A 254 -42.88 4.29 16.57
CA PRO A 254 -43.72 5.31 15.95
C PRO A 254 -42.93 6.56 15.55
N LYS A 255 -43.27 7.12 14.38
CA LYS A 255 -42.82 8.43 13.94
C LYS A 255 -43.82 9.49 14.35
N PHE A 256 -43.34 10.67 14.68
CA PHE A 256 -44.19 11.79 15.11
C PHE A 256 -44.17 12.90 14.06
N GLU A 257 -45.28 13.59 13.93
CA GLU A 257 -45.41 14.75 13.05
C GLU A 257 -46.01 15.89 13.86
N MET A 258 -45.46 17.08 13.73
CA MET A 258 -46.00 18.30 14.30
C MET A 258 -46.10 19.36 13.22
N GLY A 259 -47.17 20.11 13.23
CA GLY A 259 -47.34 21.15 12.24
C GLY A 259 -48.33 22.22 12.66
N TYR A 260 -48.43 23.22 11.80
CA TYR A 260 -49.38 24.31 11.90
C TYR A 260 -50.20 24.35 10.64
N ARG A 261 -51.54 24.49 10.83
CA ARG A 261 -52.51 24.61 9.76
C ARG A 261 -53.25 25.94 9.87
N HIS A 262 -53.40 26.61 8.72
CA HIS A 262 -54.18 27.83 8.60
C HIS A 262 -55.13 27.72 7.40
N ASP A 263 -56.38 27.82 7.71
CA ASP A 263 -57.48 27.83 6.75
C ASP A 263 -57.88 29.29 6.44
N PHE A 264 -57.90 29.66 5.16
CA PHE A 264 -58.19 31.04 4.70
C PHE A 264 -59.58 31.19 4.08
N GLY A 265 -60.40 30.14 4.02
CA GLY A 265 -61.66 30.11 3.30
C GLY A 265 -62.91 29.85 4.18
N GLY A 266 -64.09 30.23 3.69
CA GLY A 266 -65.31 29.99 4.34
C GLY A 266 -65.73 31.03 5.41
N GLU A 267 -66.87 30.82 6.11
CA GLU A 267 -67.39 31.69 7.17
C GLU A 267 -66.54 31.70 8.45
N GLY A 268 -65.53 30.83 8.56
CA GLY A 268 -64.60 30.75 9.69
C GLY A 268 -63.17 30.56 9.26
N ARG A 269 -62.24 31.49 9.67
CA ARG A 269 -60.81 31.34 9.51
C ARG A 269 -60.23 30.52 10.67
N PHE A 270 -59.97 29.22 10.42
CA PHE A 270 -59.45 28.36 11.45
C PHE A 270 -57.92 28.31 11.36
N LYS A 271 -57.27 28.31 12.49
CA LYS A 271 -55.86 28.10 12.62
C LYS A 271 -55.57 27.24 13.85
N GLY A 272 -54.60 26.34 13.76
CA GLY A 272 -54.30 25.45 14.86
C GLY A 272 -53.07 24.60 14.65
N PHE A 273 -52.72 23.87 15.69
CA PHE A 273 -51.63 22.90 15.65
C PHE A 273 -52.17 21.53 15.20
N LYS A 274 -51.37 20.85 14.37
CA LYS A 274 -51.62 19.48 13.93
C LYS A 274 -50.55 18.58 14.54
N VAL A 275 -50.96 17.51 15.22
CA VAL A 275 -50.04 16.47 15.73
C VAL A 275 -50.51 15.15 15.14
N GLY A 276 -49.54 14.44 14.53
CA GLY A 276 -49.77 13.14 13.93
C GLY A 276 -48.77 12.12 14.46
N MET A 277 -49.13 10.85 14.33
CA MET A 277 -48.26 9.72 14.64
C MET A 277 -48.44 8.65 13.56
N SER A 278 -47.33 8.18 12.98
CA SER A 278 -47.33 7.07 12.03
C SER A 278 -46.74 5.84 12.71
N ILE A 279 -47.49 4.74 12.71
CA ILE A 279 -47.07 3.44 13.28
C ILE A 279 -46.60 2.54 12.15
N PRO A 280 -45.27 2.20 12.04
CA PRO A 280 -44.70 1.44 10.92
C PRO A 280 -45.02 -0.06 11.07
N LEU A 281 -46.23 -0.51 10.72
CA LEU A 281 -46.64 -1.92 10.81
C LEU A 281 -45.97 -2.81 9.74
N PHE A 282 -45.74 -2.28 8.54
CA PHE A 282 -45.29 -3.05 7.37
C PHE A 282 -43.93 -2.59 6.84
N GLU A 283 -43.62 -1.30 6.89
CA GLU A 283 -42.43 -0.66 6.29
C GLU A 283 -41.10 -1.28 6.78
N ASN A 284 -41.03 -1.69 8.04
CA ASN A 284 -39.81 -2.20 8.68
C ASN A 284 -39.80 -3.73 8.85
N LYS A 285 -40.71 -4.45 8.18
CA LYS A 285 -40.75 -5.92 8.22
C LYS A 285 -39.41 -6.49 7.72
N ASN A 286 -38.82 -7.40 8.50
CA ASN A 286 -37.55 -8.05 8.25
C ASN A 286 -36.27 -7.15 8.31
N LYS A 287 -36.33 -5.82 8.37
CA LYS A 287 -35.16 -4.94 8.43
C LYS A 287 -34.24 -5.26 9.62
N VAL A 288 -34.81 -5.52 10.80
CA VAL A 288 -34.04 -5.93 11.99
C VAL A 288 -33.41 -7.31 11.82
N LYS A 289 -34.11 -8.26 11.17
CA LYS A 289 -33.55 -9.60 10.90
C LYS A 289 -32.40 -9.52 9.91
N ALA A 290 -32.56 -8.75 8.84
CA ALA A 290 -31.50 -8.51 7.85
C ALA A 290 -30.28 -7.84 8.49
N ALA A 291 -30.48 -6.79 9.31
CA ALA A 291 -29.36 -6.14 10.02
C ALA A 291 -28.62 -7.07 10.98
N ARG A 292 -29.34 -7.99 11.67
CA ARG A 292 -28.71 -9.01 12.51
C ARG A 292 -27.90 -10.02 11.70
N ALA A 293 -28.43 -10.48 10.57
CA ALA A 293 -27.71 -11.38 9.66
C ALA A 293 -26.45 -10.71 9.11
N GLN A 294 -26.54 -9.42 8.75
CA GLN A 294 -25.37 -8.65 8.31
C GLN A 294 -24.31 -8.53 9.41
N ALA A 295 -24.70 -8.21 10.64
CA ALA A 295 -23.78 -8.12 11.77
C ALA A 295 -23.13 -9.49 12.11
N ALA A 296 -23.85 -10.60 11.92
CA ALA A 296 -23.29 -11.94 12.08
C ALA A 296 -22.30 -12.26 10.96
N SER A 297 -22.63 -11.91 9.71
CA SER A 297 -21.73 -12.07 8.56
C SER A 297 -20.43 -11.29 8.74
N SER A 298 -20.49 -10.01 9.11
CA SER A 298 -19.31 -9.19 9.36
C SER A 298 -18.45 -9.73 10.52
N SER A 299 -19.10 -10.28 11.55
CA SER A 299 -18.37 -10.91 12.67
C SER A 299 -17.62 -12.16 12.22
N ALA A 300 -18.23 -13.01 11.39
CA ALA A 300 -17.58 -14.20 10.82
C ALA A 300 -16.44 -13.81 9.84
N GLN A 301 -16.62 -12.76 9.06
CA GLN A 301 -15.56 -12.22 8.20
C GLN A 301 -14.36 -11.72 9.02
N LEU A 302 -14.59 -11.02 10.13
CA LEU A 302 -13.52 -10.58 11.03
C LEU A 302 -12.73 -11.77 11.60
N GLU A 303 -13.42 -12.84 12.01
CA GLU A 303 -12.75 -14.06 12.49
C GLU A 303 -11.90 -14.69 11.39
N SER A 304 -12.45 -14.83 10.18
CA SER A 304 -11.71 -15.36 9.02
C SER A 304 -10.47 -14.53 8.69
N VAL A 305 -10.58 -13.20 8.68
CA VAL A 305 -9.44 -12.32 8.38
C VAL A 305 -8.37 -12.40 9.47
N ARG A 306 -8.76 -12.52 10.74
CA ARG A 306 -7.80 -12.74 11.83
C ARG A 306 -7.02 -14.03 11.68
N LEU A 307 -7.71 -15.12 11.33
CA LEU A 307 -7.06 -16.42 11.09
C LEU A 307 -6.10 -16.35 9.91
N ASN A 308 -6.52 -15.72 8.81
CA ASN A 308 -5.68 -15.54 7.63
C ASN A 308 -4.44 -14.68 7.93
N ALA A 309 -4.62 -13.56 8.63
CA ALA A 309 -3.52 -12.68 9.03
C ALA A 309 -2.52 -13.39 9.95
N ALA A 310 -3.00 -14.21 10.90
CA ALA A 310 -2.13 -15.01 11.76
C ALA A 310 -1.35 -16.08 10.98
N SER A 311 -2.00 -16.74 10.01
CA SER A 311 -1.37 -17.73 9.13
C SER A 311 -0.32 -17.08 8.21
N GLU A 312 -0.66 -15.96 7.59
CA GLU A 312 0.26 -15.18 6.74
C GLU A 312 1.51 -14.76 7.53
N LEU A 313 1.30 -14.19 8.71
CA LEU A 313 2.40 -13.78 9.58
C LEU A 313 3.32 -14.94 9.95
N ARG A 314 2.73 -16.10 10.27
CA ARG A 314 3.52 -17.30 10.60
C ARG A 314 4.37 -17.75 9.41
N GLN A 315 3.78 -17.77 8.21
CA GLN A 315 4.50 -18.13 6.99
C GLN A 315 5.66 -17.16 6.71
N LEU A 316 5.42 -15.85 6.81
CA LEU A 316 6.45 -14.84 6.62
C LEU A 316 7.58 -14.96 7.65
N TYR A 317 7.24 -15.23 8.91
CA TYR A 317 8.23 -15.41 9.98
C TYR A 317 9.11 -16.63 9.75
N ASP A 318 8.50 -17.79 9.45
CA ASP A 318 9.23 -19.02 9.19
C ASP A 318 10.12 -18.90 7.94
N GLN A 319 9.65 -18.20 6.89
CA GLN A 319 10.45 -17.86 5.71
C GLN A 319 11.63 -16.95 6.06
N ALA A 320 11.43 -15.91 6.86
CA ALA A 320 12.51 -15.01 7.28
C ALA A 320 13.60 -15.74 8.08
N VAL A 321 13.20 -16.64 8.98
CA VAL A 321 14.15 -17.49 9.75
C VAL A 321 14.97 -18.35 8.80
N THR A 322 14.31 -19.07 7.87
CA THR A 322 14.97 -19.97 6.91
C THR A 322 15.93 -19.22 5.99
N LEU A 323 15.50 -18.05 5.46
CA LEU A 323 16.36 -17.23 4.59
C LEU A 323 17.58 -16.71 5.34
N ARG A 324 17.43 -16.26 6.58
CA ARG A 324 18.54 -15.80 7.42
C ARG A 324 19.57 -16.89 7.68
N GLU A 325 19.11 -18.10 7.98
CA GLU A 325 20.01 -19.25 8.16
C GLU A 325 20.72 -19.62 6.87
N SER A 326 20.02 -19.63 5.74
CA SER A 326 20.60 -19.88 4.41
C SER A 326 21.64 -18.83 4.04
N MET A 327 21.37 -17.54 4.30
CA MET A 327 22.32 -16.45 4.09
C MET A 327 23.60 -16.64 4.91
N ARG A 328 23.47 -16.95 6.22
CA ARG A 328 24.62 -17.19 7.09
C ARG A 328 25.48 -18.36 6.61
N SER A 329 24.84 -19.45 6.20
CA SER A 329 25.53 -20.62 5.66
C SER A 329 26.27 -20.29 4.37
N MET A 330 25.63 -19.57 3.45
CA MET A 330 26.24 -19.15 2.19
C MET A 330 27.41 -18.17 2.41
N GLU A 331 27.25 -17.19 3.29
CA GLU A 331 28.30 -16.22 3.61
C GLU A 331 29.52 -16.89 4.18
N SER A 332 29.38 -17.85 5.10
CA SER A 332 30.50 -18.60 5.70
C SER A 332 31.32 -19.35 4.67
N VAL A 333 30.70 -19.88 3.62
CA VAL A 333 31.37 -20.59 2.52
C VAL A 333 32.07 -19.61 1.58
N LEU A 334 31.41 -18.51 1.20
CA LEU A 334 31.98 -17.56 0.25
C LEU A 334 33.11 -16.71 0.83
N GLN A 335 33.09 -16.38 2.14
CA GLN A 335 34.19 -15.66 2.79
C GLN A 335 35.47 -16.50 2.91
N ALA A 336 35.31 -17.82 3.04
CA ALA A 336 36.47 -18.74 3.11
C ALA A 336 37.20 -18.89 1.76
N GLN A 337 36.67 -18.37 0.64
CA GLN A 337 37.11 -18.68 -0.70
C GLN A 337 37.38 -17.42 -1.53
N ASN A 338 38.65 -17.01 -1.64
CA ASN A 338 39.07 -15.96 -2.59
C ASN A 338 39.37 -16.59 -3.98
N ASN A 339 38.37 -17.32 -4.50
CA ASN A 339 38.57 -18.25 -5.62
C ASN A 339 38.80 -17.57 -6.97
N LEU A 340 38.21 -16.40 -7.25
CA LEU A 340 38.35 -15.74 -8.55
C LEU A 340 39.79 -15.37 -8.86
N SER A 341 40.50 -14.76 -7.91
CA SER A 341 41.91 -14.40 -8.09
C SER A 341 42.82 -15.64 -8.24
N MET A 342 42.52 -16.71 -7.49
CA MET A 342 43.25 -17.97 -7.58
C MET A 342 42.99 -18.67 -8.91
N LEU A 343 41.74 -18.74 -9.38
CA LEU A 343 41.42 -19.33 -10.69
C LEU A 343 42.07 -18.57 -11.83
N ASN A 344 42.09 -17.25 -11.81
CA ASN A 344 42.78 -16.44 -12.80
C ASN A 344 44.31 -16.76 -12.83
N LYS A 345 44.96 -16.80 -11.67
CA LYS A 345 46.36 -17.12 -11.57
C LYS A 345 46.69 -18.55 -12.05
N ALA A 346 45.86 -19.53 -11.70
CA ALA A 346 46.04 -20.91 -12.12
C ALA A 346 45.90 -21.06 -13.65
N LEU A 347 44.92 -20.35 -14.26
CA LEU A 347 44.76 -20.34 -15.71
C LEU A 347 45.94 -19.64 -16.41
N ASP A 348 46.39 -18.48 -15.91
CA ASP A 348 47.50 -17.73 -16.48
C ASP A 348 48.83 -18.49 -16.35
N ALA A 349 48.97 -19.30 -15.29
CA ALA A 349 50.13 -20.18 -15.08
C ALA A 349 50.02 -21.52 -15.85
N GLY A 350 48.94 -21.78 -16.57
CA GLY A 350 48.72 -23.04 -17.28
C GLY A 350 48.49 -24.26 -16.38
N GLN A 351 48.13 -24.05 -15.10
CA GLN A 351 47.87 -25.12 -14.14
C GLN A 351 46.50 -25.77 -14.33
N ILE A 352 45.55 -25.05 -14.92
CA ILE A 352 44.24 -25.53 -15.29
C ILE A 352 43.92 -25.17 -16.74
N THR A 353 43.10 -25.99 -17.37
CA THR A 353 42.60 -25.73 -18.71
C THR A 353 41.50 -24.64 -18.70
N VAL A 354 41.27 -24.04 -19.87
CA VAL A 354 40.17 -23.08 -20.01
C VAL A 354 38.80 -23.69 -19.71
N ILE A 355 38.62 -24.97 -20.01
CA ILE A 355 37.38 -25.69 -19.78
C ILE A 355 37.16 -25.87 -18.29
N GLU A 356 38.17 -26.28 -17.54
CA GLU A 356 38.14 -26.37 -16.07
C GLU A 356 37.87 -24.99 -15.46
N TYR A 357 38.59 -23.95 -15.93
CA TYR A 357 38.38 -22.57 -15.48
C TYR A 357 36.91 -22.12 -15.66
N ILE A 358 36.31 -22.29 -16.86
CA ILE A 358 34.91 -21.87 -17.12
C ILE A 358 33.95 -22.66 -16.25
N THR A 359 34.22 -23.93 -15.97
CA THR A 359 33.37 -24.75 -15.10
C THR A 359 33.45 -24.25 -13.66
N GLU A 360 34.61 -24.03 -13.10
CA GLU A 360 34.82 -23.58 -11.72
C GLU A 360 34.29 -22.15 -11.49
N ILE A 361 34.59 -21.23 -12.43
CA ILE A 361 34.09 -19.86 -12.33
C ILE A 361 32.57 -19.79 -12.49
N GLY A 362 31.96 -20.69 -13.27
CA GLY A 362 30.52 -20.81 -13.39
C GLY A 362 29.86 -21.16 -12.05
N VAL A 363 30.44 -22.09 -11.30
CA VAL A 363 29.95 -22.42 -9.93
C VAL A 363 30.07 -21.22 -9.00
N LEU A 364 31.19 -20.48 -9.08
CA LEU A 364 31.41 -19.28 -8.27
C LEU A 364 30.36 -18.18 -8.60
N TYR A 365 30.13 -17.93 -9.88
CA TYR A 365 29.15 -16.93 -10.33
C TYR A 365 27.71 -17.32 -9.90
N GLN A 366 27.33 -18.58 -10.04
CA GLN A 366 26.04 -19.08 -9.59
C GLN A 366 25.88 -18.93 -8.07
N SER A 367 26.89 -19.24 -7.30
CA SER A 367 26.89 -19.10 -5.84
C SER A 367 26.72 -17.63 -5.41
N ARG A 368 27.44 -16.71 -6.08
CA ARG A 368 27.31 -15.26 -5.81
C ARG A 368 25.93 -14.72 -6.19
N GLN A 369 25.39 -15.14 -7.31
CA GLN A 369 24.05 -14.78 -7.74
C GLN A 369 22.99 -15.27 -6.73
N MET A 370 23.11 -16.50 -6.26
CA MET A 370 22.25 -17.07 -5.21
C MET A 370 22.32 -16.27 -3.91
N GLN A 371 23.51 -15.85 -3.50
CA GLN A 371 23.69 -14.99 -2.32
C GLN A 371 22.91 -13.68 -2.47
N LEU A 372 23.08 -12.98 -3.61
CA LEU A 372 22.37 -11.72 -3.89
C LEU A 372 20.85 -11.90 -3.91
N GLN A 373 20.36 -13.05 -4.40
CA GLN A 373 18.94 -13.39 -4.39
C GLN A 373 18.43 -13.63 -2.95
N LEU A 374 19.16 -14.40 -2.15
CA LEU A 374 18.80 -14.65 -0.74
C LEU A 374 18.74 -13.35 0.06
N GLU A 375 19.70 -12.44 -0.13
CA GLU A 375 19.70 -11.14 0.52
C GLU A 375 18.47 -10.29 0.13
N ARG A 376 18.12 -10.26 -1.17
CA ARG A 376 16.90 -9.61 -1.66
C ARG A 376 15.65 -10.20 -1.02
N ASP A 377 15.51 -11.52 -1.07
CA ASP A 377 14.32 -12.21 -0.61
C ASP A 377 14.14 -12.06 0.91
N TYR A 378 15.21 -12.09 1.68
CA TYR A 378 15.18 -11.80 3.11
C TYR A 378 14.69 -10.37 3.39
N ASN A 379 15.20 -9.38 2.66
CA ASN A 379 14.78 -7.99 2.83
C ASN A 379 13.33 -7.75 2.37
N LEU A 380 12.83 -8.44 1.34
CA LEU A 380 11.43 -8.39 0.92
C LEU A 380 10.50 -8.98 1.99
N ILE A 381 10.85 -10.14 2.53
CA ILE A 381 10.05 -10.78 3.59
C ILE A 381 10.05 -9.95 4.87
N THR A 382 11.19 -9.41 5.26
CA THR A 382 11.27 -8.55 6.46
C THR A 382 10.52 -7.23 6.27
N ALA A 383 10.52 -6.65 5.07
CA ALA A 383 9.68 -5.48 4.77
C ALA A 383 8.19 -5.77 4.93
N GLN A 384 7.74 -6.99 4.60
CA GLN A 384 6.36 -7.43 4.82
C GLN A 384 6.06 -7.73 6.29
N LEU A 385 7.00 -8.32 7.02
CA LEU A 385 6.86 -8.59 8.46
C LEU A 385 6.69 -7.32 9.29
N PHE A 386 7.48 -6.30 8.97
CA PHE A 386 7.51 -5.02 9.70
C PHE A 386 6.70 -3.92 8.98
N ARG A 387 5.72 -4.31 8.14
CA ARG A 387 4.93 -3.34 7.36
C ARG A 387 4.04 -2.43 8.20
N PHE A 388 3.81 -2.77 9.47
CA PHE A 388 2.97 -2.00 10.39
C PHE A 388 3.79 -1.27 11.47
N GLU A 389 5.12 -1.35 11.41
CA GLU A 389 6.02 -0.53 12.21
C GLU A 389 6.41 0.75 11.43
#